data_d1c750923026d7e4695cd95f93a3d030
#
_entry.id   d1c750923026d7e4695cd95f93a3d030
#
_cell.length_a   1.000
_cell.length_b   1.000
_cell.length_c   1.000
_cell.angle_alpha   90.00
_cell.angle_beta   90.00
_cell.angle_gamma   90.00
#
_symmetry.space_group_name_H-M   'P 1'
#
loop_
_entity.id
_entity.type
_entity.pdbx_description
1 polymer ?
#
loop_
_entity_poly.entity_id
_entity_poly.type
_entity_poly.pdbx_seq_one_letter_code
_entity_poly.pdbx_strand_id
1 'polypeptide(L)'
;MQGEHVARARPPIALIVWASSMAVLLGPSLLVWIVRGVGFAAQCAPGPDLCRGMTLGGGLRDALSLAWWVGDDVLLVILLSTCAAVACFAARRPISGALSLLILPLLPSLLPMFAVYVSRFDGCDINPDGIGNCVLWGARMGRSFHAAAIVPDMIYGFVPYSFALALMLSLMGWFLARPKPLPPQHATAHIRRFGED
;
A
#
# COMPACT_ATOMS: atom_id res chain seq x y z
N MET A 1 -34.47 -26.92 20.94
CA MET A 1 -33.23 -26.12 20.84
C MET A 1 -32.61 -26.41 19.49
N GLN A 2 -32.97 -25.62 18.46
CA GLN A 2 -32.40 -25.72 17.12
C GLN A 2 -31.08 -24.95 17.14
N GLY A 3 -29.95 -25.67 17.03
CA GLY A 3 -28.64 -25.11 16.89
C GLY A 3 -28.55 -24.42 15.49
N GLU A 4 -28.61 -23.13 15.46
CA GLU A 4 -28.33 -22.30 14.30
C GLU A 4 -26.86 -22.50 13.92
N HIS A 5 -26.59 -23.43 13.00
CA HIS A 5 -25.32 -23.52 12.29
C HIS A 5 -25.14 -22.23 11.47
N VAL A 6 -24.54 -21.21 12.10
CA VAL A 6 -24.04 -20.05 11.38
C VAL A 6 -23.00 -20.56 10.39
N ALA A 7 -23.43 -20.74 9.14
CA ALA A 7 -22.54 -21.06 8.04
C ALA A 7 -21.51 -19.92 7.90
N ARG A 8 -20.28 -20.15 8.36
CA ARG A 8 -19.16 -19.22 8.16
C ARG A 8 -18.97 -19.03 6.66
N ALA A 9 -19.50 -17.92 6.14
CA ALA A 9 -19.26 -17.53 4.76
C ALA A 9 -17.75 -17.40 4.55
N ARG A 10 -17.20 -18.19 3.62
CA ARG A 10 -15.77 -18.09 3.24
C ARG A 10 -15.53 -16.69 2.68
N PRO A 11 -14.49 -15.98 3.12
CA PRO A 11 -14.19 -14.66 2.56
C PRO A 11 -13.96 -14.79 1.05
N PRO A 12 -14.48 -13.87 0.23
CA PRO A 12 -14.27 -13.92 -1.21
C PRO A 12 -12.76 -13.85 -1.50
N ILE A 13 -12.27 -14.66 -2.43
CA ILE A 13 -10.84 -14.73 -2.82
C ILE A 13 -10.26 -13.34 -3.08
N ALA A 14 -11.03 -12.45 -3.72
CA ALA A 14 -10.64 -11.07 -3.95
C ALA A 14 -10.25 -10.30 -2.67
N LEU A 15 -10.98 -10.52 -1.57
CA LEU A 15 -10.65 -9.90 -0.28
C LEU A 15 -9.34 -10.44 0.29
N ILE A 16 -9.09 -11.73 0.15
CA ILE A 16 -7.85 -12.36 0.62
C ILE A 16 -6.67 -11.80 -0.16
N VAL A 17 -6.75 -11.76 -1.50
CA VAL A 17 -5.70 -11.23 -2.37
C VAL A 17 -5.43 -9.77 -2.04
N TRP A 18 -6.46 -8.95 -1.91
CA TRP A 18 -6.31 -7.55 -1.53
C TRP A 18 -5.65 -7.39 -0.16
N ALA A 19 -6.15 -8.08 0.86
CA ALA A 19 -5.62 -7.98 2.22
C ALA A 19 -4.17 -8.48 2.33
N SER A 20 -3.81 -9.56 1.65
CA SER A 20 -2.43 -10.07 1.64
C SER A 20 -1.48 -9.11 0.92
N SER A 21 -1.89 -8.52 -0.21
CA SER A 21 -1.09 -7.51 -0.90
C SER A 21 -0.86 -6.28 -0.01
N MET A 22 -1.91 -5.80 0.68
CA MET A 22 -1.80 -4.69 1.64
C MET A 22 -0.89 -5.05 2.81
N ALA A 23 -1.00 -6.25 3.37
CA ALA A 23 -0.18 -6.69 4.49
C ALA A 23 1.31 -6.76 4.13
N VAL A 24 1.66 -7.23 2.95
CA VAL A 24 3.06 -7.29 2.49
C VAL A 24 3.61 -5.90 2.21
N LEU A 25 2.86 -5.04 1.50
CA LEU A 25 3.34 -3.71 1.12
C LEU A 25 3.40 -2.74 2.30
N LEU A 26 2.41 -2.75 3.18
CA LEU A 26 2.29 -1.77 4.26
C LEU A 26 2.74 -2.31 5.62
N GLY A 27 2.76 -3.64 5.81
CA GLY A 27 3.12 -4.27 7.08
C GLY A 27 4.45 -3.79 7.65
N PRO A 28 5.56 -3.81 6.88
CA PRO A 28 6.85 -3.31 7.34
C PRO A 28 6.82 -1.84 7.78
N SER A 29 6.16 -0.99 6.99
CA SER A 29 5.99 0.43 7.32
C SER A 29 5.15 0.63 8.59
N LEU A 30 4.11 -0.17 8.79
CA LEU A 30 3.31 -0.14 10.02
C LEU A 30 4.14 -0.56 11.25
N LEU A 31 5.03 -1.55 11.11
CA LEU A 31 5.95 -1.93 12.20
C LEU A 31 6.84 -0.75 12.60
N VAL A 32 7.37 0.02 11.65
CA VAL A 32 8.14 1.24 11.93
C VAL A 32 7.33 2.20 12.80
N TRP A 33 6.07 2.46 12.42
CA TRP A 33 5.19 3.38 13.17
C TRP A 33 4.80 2.83 14.55
N ILE A 34 4.60 1.51 14.68
CA ILE A 34 4.33 0.88 15.97
C ILE A 34 5.53 1.05 16.91
N VAL A 35 6.75 0.75 16.45
CA VAL A 35 7.95 0.89 17.28
C VAL A 35 8.17 2.36 17.68
N ARG A 36 7.94 3.30 16.77
CA ARG A 36 7.97 4.73 17.11
C ARG A 36 6.89 5.12 18.12
N GLY A 37 5.68 4.63 17.94
CA GLY A 37 4.57 4.87 18.87
C GLY A 37 4.89 4.34 20.28
N VAL A 38 5.50 3.17 20.38
CA VAL A 38 5.97 2.62 21.66
C VAL A 38 7.05 3.52 22.28
N GLY A 39 8.03 3.99 21.47
CA GLY A 39 9.06 4.92 21.94
C GLY A 39 8.47 6.23 22.45
N PHE A 40 7.47 6.78 21.75
CA PHE A 40 6.76 7.98 22.17
C PHE A 40 5.97 7.76 23.47
N ALA A 41 5.21 6.66 23.57
CA ALA A 41 4.44 6.31 24.76
C ALA A 41 5.35 6.05 25.98
N ALA A 42 6.54 5.48 25.75
CA ALA A 42 7.55 5.29 26.78
C ALA A 42 8.33 6.56 27.13
N GLN A 43 8.02 7.70 26.47
CA GLN A 43 8.71 8.99 26.66
C GLN A 43 10.23 8.85 26.49
N CYS A 44 10.68 8.11 25.46
CA CYS A 44 12.09 7.94 25.16
C CYS A 44 12.68 9.25 24.67
N ALA A 45 13.73 9.72 25.37
CA ALA A 45 14.47 10.88 24.91
C ALA A 45 15.19 10.56 23.58
N PRO A 46 15.22 11.50 22.62
CA PRO A 46 16.07 11.36 21.45
C PRO A 46 17.54 11.34 21.87
N GLY A 47 18.32 10.44 21.27
CA GLY A 47 19.75 10.37 21.57
C GLY A 47 20.34 8.96 21.51
N PRO A 48 21.63 8.82 21.86
CA PRO A 48 22.37 7.56 21.79
C PRO A 48 21.96 6.57 22.89
N ASP A 49 21.33 7.05 23.96
CA ASP A 49 21.01 6.23 25.12
C ASP A 49 19.86 5.25 24.83
N LEU A 50 19.92 4.10 25.51
CA LEU A 50 18.85 3.12 25.43
C LEU A 50 17.54 3.68 26.03
N CYS A 51 16.44 3.49 25.33
CA CYS A 51 15.15 3.88 25.84
C CYS A 51 14.75 3.01 27.05
N ARG A 52 14.93 3.53 28.26
CA ARG A 52 14.58 2.81 29.52
C ARG A 52 15.13 1.36 29.57
N GLY A 53 16.31 1.11 29.02
CA GLY A 53 16.89 -0.23 28.96
C GLY A 53 16.32 -1.13 27.88
N MET A 54 15.38 -0.64 27.05
CA MET A 54 14.79 -1.41 25.94
C MET A 54 15.61 -1.25 24.66
N THR A 55 15.75 -2.33 23.87
CA THR A 55 16.45 -2.34 22.58
C THR A 55 15.56 -1.84 21.42
N LEU A 56 14.75 -0.80 21.67
CA LEU A 56 13.82 -0.25 20.68
C LEU A 56 14.54 0.27 19.44
N GLY A 57 15.74 0.81 19.58
CA GLY A 57 16.54 1.27 18.45
C GLY A 57 16.88 0.15 17.47
N GLY A 58 17.24 -1.04 17.97
CA GLY A 58 17.45 -2.23 17.14
C GLY A 58 16.19 -2.61 16.36
N GLY A 59 15.06 -2.70 17.04
CA GLY A 59 13.77 -3.01 16.41
C GLY A 59 13.34 -1.98 15.37
N LEU A 60 13.57 -0.68 15.65
CA LEU A 60 13.30 0.39 14.67
C LEU A 60 14.19 0.27 13.43
N ARG A 61 15.50 0.01 13.62
CA ARG A 61 16.44 -0.18 12.52
C ARG A 61 16.02 -1.35 11.63
N ASP A 62 15.68 -2.49 12.24
CA ASP A 62 15.33 -3.71 11.51
C ASP A 62 13.99 -3.54 10.78
N ALA A 63 13.00 -2.88 11.41
CA ALA A 63 11.74 -2.53 10.77
C ALA A 63 11.93 -1.55 9.59
N LEU A 64 12.79 -0.53 9.74
CA LEU A 64 13.14 0.39 8.65
C LEU A 64 13.86 -0.34 7.51
N SER A 65 14.83 -1.23 7.83
CA SER A 65 15.54 -1.97 6.78
C SER A 65 14.60 -2.87 5.98
N LEU A 66 13.63 -3.50 6.63
CA LEU A 66 12.60 -4.30 5.95
C LEU A 66 11.67 -3.43 5.11
N ALA A 67 11.27 -2.26 5.63
CA ALA A 67 10.41 -1.33 4.90
C ALA A 67 11.11 -0.78 3.64
N TRP A 68 12.39 -0.42 3.73
CA TRP A 68 13.19 -0.02 2.58
C TRP A 68 13.37 -1.14 1.57
N TRP A 69 13.64 -2.36 2.03
CA TRP A 69 13.76 -3.50 1.13
C TRP A 69 12.47 -3.73 0.31
N VAL A 70 11.30 -3.65 0.93
CA VAL A 70 10.01 -3.76 0.21
C VAL A 70 9.78 -2.57 -0.72
N GLY A 71 10.14 -1.34 -0.29
CA GLY A 71 9.95 -0.12 -1.09
C GLY A 71 10.88 -0.05 -2.30
N ASP A 72 12.10 -0.59 -2.20
CA ASP A 72 13.11 -0.58 -3.28
C ASP A 72 12.87 -1.67 -4.32
N ASP A 73 12.14 -2.74 -3.98
CA ASP A 73 11.77 -3.80 -4.94
C ASP A 73 10.60 -3.35 -5.81
N VAL A 74 10.93 -2.60 -6.87
CA VAL A 74 9.96 -2.04 -7.83
C VAL A 74 9.06 -3.13 -8.42
N LEU A 75 9.62 -4.32 -8.71
CA LEU A 75 8.85 -5.42 -9.29
C LEU A 75 7.79 -5.94 -8.31
N LEU A 76 8.18 -6.16 -7.05
CA LEU A 76 7.28 -6.59 -5.99
C LEU A 76 6.16 -5.57 -5.78
N VAL A 77 6.51 -4.29 -5.71
CA VAL A 77 5.56 -3.19 -5.51
C VAL A 77 4.54 -3.12 -6.65
N ILE A 78 4.99 -3.17 -7.92
CA ILE A 78 4.10 -3.15 -9.08
C ILE A 78 3.19 -4.40 -9.08
N LEU A 79 3.75 -5.58 -8.86
CA LEU A 79 3.00 -6.84 -8.88
C LEU A 79 1.88 -6.82 -7.83
N LEU A 80 2.22 -6.50 -6.58
CA LEU A 80 1.24 -6.52 -5.49
C LEU A 80 0.20 -5.39 -5.61
N SER A 81 0.60 -4.22 -6.08
CA SER A 81 -0.35 -3.11 -6.34
C SER A 81 -1.32 -3.48 -7.46
N THR A 82 -0.84 -4.13 -8.51
CA THR A 82 -1.69 -4.64 -9.59
C THR A 82 -2.63 -5.73 -9.10
N CYS A 83 -2.14 -6.69 -8.29
CA CYS A 83 -2.99 -7.72 -7.69
C CYS A 83 -4.10 -7.13 -6.82
N ALA A 84 -3.76 -6.13 -5.99
CA ALA A 84 -4.74 -5.42 -5.17
C ALA A 84 -5.80 -4.70 -6.02
N ALA A 85 -5.38 -4.03 -7.07
CA ALA A 85 -6.28 -3.33 -7.98
C ALA A 85 -7.21 -4.29 -8.74
N VAL A 86 -6.67 -5.38 -9.29
CA VAL A 86 -7.46 -6.43 -9.96
C VAL A 86 -8.48 -7.04 -9.01
N ALA A 87 -8.11 -7.29 -7.75
CA ALA A 87 -9.03 -7.77 -6.73
C ALA A 87 -10.18 -6.77 -6.47
N CYS A 88 -9.89 -5.46 -6.44
CA CYS A 88 -10.90 -4.41 -6.32
C CYS A 88 -11.82 -4.35 -7.54
N PHE A 89 -11.28 -4.43 -8.76
CA PHE A 89 -12.08 -4.46 -9.99
C PHE A 89 -12.98 -5.69 -10.04
N ALA A 90 -12.46 -6.87 -9.67
CA ALA A 90 -13.25 -8.10 -9.59
C ALA A 90 -14.38 -7.99 -8.56
N ALA A 91 -14.17 -7.25 -7.47
CA ALA A 91 -15.18 -6.93 -6.47
C ALA A 91 -16.12 -5.78 -6.88
N ARG A 92 -16.08 -5.33 -8.14
CA ARG A 92 -16.88 -4.20 -8.68
C ARG A 92 -16.68 -2.87 -7.94
N ARG A 93 -15.46 -2.62 -7.45
CA ARG A 93 -15.06 -1.37 -6.78
C ARG A 93 -14.02 -0.62 -7.62
N PRO A 94 -14.41 0.00 -8.75
CA PRO A 94 -13.45 0.59 -9.70
C PRO A 94 -12.65 1.75 -9.10
N ILE A 95 -13.27 2.58 -8.26
CA ILE A 95 -12.57 3.70 -7.60
C ILE A 95 -11.46 3.19 -6.69
N SER A 96 -11.74 2.17 -5.85
CA SER A 96 -10.73 1.58 -4.98
C SER A 96 -9.62 0.92 -5.79
N GLY A 97 -9.92 0.30 -6.94
CA GLY A 97 -8.92 -0.28 -7.83
C GLY A 97 -8.00 0.78 -8.43
N ALA A 98 -8.55 1.89 -8.93
CA ALA A 98 -7.78 3.01 -9.46
C ALA A 98 -6.90 3.66 -8.37
N LEU A 99 -7.43 3.88 -7.17
CA LEU A 99 -6.66 4.39 -6.04
C LEU A 99 -5.53 3.44 -5.63
N SER A 100 -5.76 2.12 -5.64
CA SER A 100 -4.72 1.14 -5.36
C SER A 100 -3.57 1.21 -6.36
N LEU A 101 -3.83 1.44 -7.65
CA LEU A 101 -2.79 1.60 -8.65
C LEU A 101 -2.02 2.92 -8.53
N LEU A 102 -2.69 3.99 -8.11
CA LEU A 102 -2.09 5.32 -8.05
C LEU A 102 -1.30 5.55 -6.75
N ILE A 103 -1.88 5.16 -5.61
CA ILE A 103 -1.37 5.52 -4.29
C ILE A 103 -0.52 4.40 -3.69
N LEU A 104 -0.96 3.14 -3.85
CA LEU A 104 -0.33 2.01 -3.18
C LEU A 104 1.16 1.81 -3.53
N PRO A 105 1.62 2.03 -4.78
CA PRO A 105 3.05 1.93 -5.10
C PRO A 105 3.94 2.93 -4.36
N LEU A 106 3.39 4.06 -3.95
CA LEU A 106 4.13 5.13 -3.27
C LEU A 106 4.24 4.90 -1.75
N LEU A 107 3.24 4.25 -1.16
CA LEU A 107 3.13 4.12 0.30
C LEU A 107 4.29 3.37 0.96
N PRO A 108 4.83 2.25 0.41
CA PRO A 108 5.93 1.53 1.02
C PRO A 108 7.18 2.39 1.22
N SER A 109 7.44 3.34 0.33
CA SER A 109 8.59 4.27 0.41
C SER A 109 8.25 5.53 1.19
N LEU A 110 7.05 6.08 1.04
CA LEU A 110 6.63 7.31 1.72
C LEU A 110 6.48 7.14 3.23
N LEU A 111 5.86 6.04 3.69
CA LEU A 111 5.58 5.86 5.11
C LEU A 111 6.86 5.75 5.98
N PRO A 112 7.88 4.95 5.62
CA PRO A 112 9.14 4.93 6.36
C PRO A 112 9.91 6.24 6.20
N MET A 113 9.84 6.91 5.04
CA MET A 113 10.42 8.24 4.85
C MET A 113 9.87 9.23 5.86
N PHE A 114 8.53 9.34 5.99
CA PHE A 114 7.92 10.21 6.98
C PHE A 114 8.33 9.85 8.42
N ALA A 115 8.45 8.57 8.74
CA ALA A 115 8.92 8.14 10.05
C ALA A 115 10.34 8.63 10.33
N VAL A 116 11.23 8.63 9.35
CA VAL A 116 12.59 9.16 9.45
C VAL A 116 12.58 10.68 9.53
N TYR A 117 11.78 11.38 8.72
CA TYR A 117 11.67 12.84 8.75
C TYR A 117 11.16 13.37 10.09
N VAL A 118 10.23 12.67 10.72
CA VAL A 118 9.81 13.00 12.10
C VAL A 118 10.96 12.84 13.10
N SER A 119 11.90 11.89 12.87
CA SER A 119 13.10 11.69 13.70
C SER A 119 14.17 12.77 13.51
N ARG A 120 14.04 13.61 12.48
CA ARG A 120 14.97 14.72 12.23
C ARG A 120 15.09 15.68 13.43
N PHE A 121 14.02 15.83 14.20
CA PHE A 121 14.02 16.64 15.43
C PHE A 121 14.91 16.06 16.54
N ASP A 122 15.39 14.84 16.36
CA ASP A 122 16.21 14.12 17.35
C ASP A 122 17.72 14.35 17.12
N GLY A 123 18.12 15.36 16.32
CA GLY A 123 19.52 15.71 16.08
C GLY A 123 20.24 14.84 15.04
N CYS A 124 19.49 14.05 14.28
CA CYS A 124 20.02 13.27 13.18
C CYS A 124 19.81 14.00 11.84
N ASP A 125 20.88 14.31 11.14
CA ASP A 125 20.81 14.95 9.82
C ASP A 125 20.50 13.94 8.73
N ILE A 126 19.56 14.30 7.88
CA ILE A 126 19.24 13.54 6.65
C ILE A 126 20.16 14.09 5.56
N ASN A 127 21.17 13.28 5.17
CA ASN A 127 22.16 13.69 4.18
C ASN A 127 22.12 12.75 2.96
N PRO A 128 21.84 13.27 1.75
CA PRO A 128 21.89 12.50 0.51
C PRO A 128 23.33 12.16 0.11
N ASP A 129 24.32 12.96 0.50
CA ASP A 129 25.71 12.81 0.06
C ASP A 129 26.48 11.71 0.82
N GLY A 130 25.91 11.15 1.88
CA GLY A 130 26.58 10.09 2.63
C GLY A 130 25.84 9.56 3.86
N ILE A 131 26.31 8.43 4.34
CA ILE A 131 25.78 7.77 5.54
C ILE A 131 26.31 8.49 6.79
N GLY A 132 25.44 9.27 7.44
CA GLY A 132 25.77 9.95 8.69
C GLY A 132 25.91 9.01 9.90
N ASN A 133 26.53 9.51 10.97
CA ASN A 133 26.70 8.80 12.24
C ASN A 133 25.51 9.05 13.20
N CYS A 134 24.29 8.92 12.70
CA CYS A 134 23.11 9.06 13.54
C CYS A 134 22.92 7.82 14.41
N VAL A 135 22.81 8.04 15.73
CA VAL A 135 22.49 7.00 16.72
C VAL A 135 21.20 7.40 17.43
N LEU A 136 20.20 6.55 17.33
CA LEU A 136 18.90 6.73 17.98
C LEU A 136 18.57 5.50 18.81
N TRP A 137 18.30 5.71 20.10
CA TRP A 137 17.97 4.67 21.08
C TRP A 137 18.98 3.50 21.08
N GLY A 138 20.27 3.83 21.01
CA GLY A 138 21.36 2.87 21.02
C GLY A 138 21.64 2.16 19.70
N ALA A 139 20.90 2.44 18.62
CA ALA A 139 21.14 1.85 17.31
C ALA A 139 21.61 2.88 16.27
N ARG A 140 22.53 2.45 15.38
CA ARG A 140 22.99 3.28 14.25
C ARG A 140 21.94 3.32 13.16
N MET A 141 21.44 4.51 12.85
CA MET A 141 20.35 4.76 11.88
C MET A 141 20.84 5.43 10.59
N GLY A 142 22.11 5.76 10.44
CA GLY A 142 22.64 6.55 9.33
C GLY A 142 22.24 6.01 7.95
N ARG A 143 22.24 4.68 7.77
CA ARG A 143 21.82 4.07 6.50
C ARG A 143 20.34 4.33 6.18
N SER A 144 19.45 4.25 7.17
CA SER A 144 18.01 4.50 6.99
C SER A 144 17.72 5.97 6.72
N PHE A 145 18.50 6.88 7.29
CA PHE A 145 18.41 8.32 7.04
C PHE A 145 18.91 8.68 5.64
N HIS A 146 19.99 8.05 5.19
CA HIS A 146 20.49 8.19 3.83
C HIS A 146 19.45 7.67 2.80
N ALA A 147 18.87 6.50 3.03
CA ALA A 147 17.80 5.96 2.19
C ALA A 147 16.60 6.93 2.10
N ALA A 148 16.18 7.50 3.24
CA ALA A 148 15.09 8.49 3.25
C ALA A 148 15.41 9.76 2.45
N ALA A 149 16.68 10.15 2.35
CA ALA A 149 17.10 11.31 1.55
C ALA A 149 16.99 11.07 0.04
N ILE A 150 17.15 9.82 -0.40
CA ILE A 150 17.12 9.44 -1.83
C ILE A 150 15.68 9.18 -2.32
N VAL A 151 14.76 8.81 -1.42
CA VAL A 151 13.37 8.47 -1.78
C VAL A 151 12.65 9.53 -2.61
N PRO A 152 12.77 10.85 -2.37
CA PRO A 152 12.14 11.86 -3.21
C PRO A 152 12.52 11.73 -4.68
N ASP A 153 13.81 11.50 -4.98
CA ASP A 153 14.29 11.35 -6.36
C ASP A 153 13.73 10.08 -7.02
N MET A 154 13.64 8.98 -6.26
CA MET A 154 13.00 7.74 -6.72
C MET A 154 11.51 7.95 -7.03
N ILE A 155 10.79 8.71 -6.19
CA ILE A 155 9.38 9.01 -6.42
C ILE A 155 9.18 9.83 -7.70
N TYR A 156 10.02 10.84 -7.94
CA TYR A 156 9.96 11.62 -9.18
C TYR A 156 10.13 10.75 -10.44
N GLY A 157 10.99 9.74 -10.37
CA GLY A 157 11.16 8.78 -11.46
C GLY A 157 9.97 7.82 -11.63
N PHE A 158 9.27 7.48 -10.54
CA PHE A 158 8.25 6.41 -10.53
C PHE A 158 6.82 6.91 -10.78
N VAL A 159 6.47 8.10 -10.29
CA VAL A 159 5.11 8.67 -10.37
C VAL A 159 4.55 8.74 -11.79
N PRO A 160 5.28 9.24 -12.80
CA PRO A 160 4.73 9.33 -14.16
C PRO A 160 4.40 7.94 -14.74
N TYR A 161 5.19 6.93 -14.46
CA TYR A 161 4.94 5.56 -14.94
C TYR A 161 3.75 4.90 -14.24
N SER A 162 3.63 5.05 -12.93
CA SER A 162 2.49 4.52 -12.17
C SER A 162 1.18 5.20 -12.57
N PHE A 163 1.21 6.51 -12.82
CA PHE A 163 0.06 7.25 -13.33
C PHE A 163 -0.36 6.81 -14.74
N ALA A 164 0.59 6.66 -15.66
CA ALA A 164 0.33 6.18 -17.01
C ALA A 164 -0.27 4.77 -17.00
N LEU A 165 0.28 3.86 -16.17
CA LEU A 165 -0.24 2.51 -16.01
C LEU A 165 -1.66 2.50 -15.42
N ALA A 166 -1.90 3.29 -14.37
CA ALA A 166 -3.22 3.43 -13.76
C ALA A 166 -4.26 3.96 -14.76
N LEU A 167 -3.88 4.95 -15.57
CA LEU A 167 -4.73 5.50 -16.63
C LEU A 167 -5.04 4.45 -17.70
N MET A 168 -4.04 3.73 -18.19
CA MET A 168 -4.24 2.67 -19.19
C MET A 168 -5.16 1.56 -18.69
N LEU A 169 -4.93 1.06 -17.47
CA LEU A 169 -5.75 0.00 -16.88
C LEU A 169 -7.17 0.48 -16.56
N SER A 170 -7.34 1.73 -16.16
CA SER A 170 -8.66 2.32 -15.94
C SER A 170 -9.45 2.45 -17.24
N LEU A 171 -8.79 2.90 -18.32
CA LEU A 171 -9.40 2.96 -19.65
C LEU A 171 -9.75 1.57 -20.18
N MET A 172 -8.85 0.60 -20.05
CA MET A 172 -9.10 -0.78 -20.47
C MET A 172 -10.25 -1.39 -19.68
N GLY A 173 -10.31 -1.19 -18.37
CA GLY A 173 -11.42 -1.62 -17.52
C GLY A 173 -12.75 -0.98 -17.93
N TRP A 174 -12.75 0.32 -18.26
CA TRP A 174 -13.92 1.02 -18.76
C TRP A 174 -14.41 0.48 -20.11
N PHE A 175 -13.50 0.19 -21.06
CA PHE A 175 -13.83 -0.43 -22.33
C PHE A 175 -14.43 -1.83 -22.17
N LEU A 176 -13.84 -2.65 -21.30
CA LEU A 176 -14.32 -4.02 -21.02
C LEU A 176 -15.65 -4.05 -20.27
N ALA A 177 -15.91 -3.05 -19.43
CA ALA A 177 -17.15 -2.93 -18.65
C ALA A 177 -18.32 -2.33 -19.44
N ARG A 178 -18.11 -1.89 -20.71
CA ARG A 178 -19.22 -1.39 -21.52
C ARG A 178 -20.26 -2.49 -21.70
N PRO A 179 -21.53 -2.23 -21.35
CA PRO A 179 -22.61 -3.20 -21.60
C PRO A 179 -22.66 -3.47 -23.11
N LYS A 180 -22.55 -4.73 -23.50
CA LYS A 180 -22.81 -5.11 -24.90
C LYS A 180 -24.21 -4.62 -25.26
N PRO A 181 -24.38 -3.89 -26.38
CA PRO A 181 -25.69 -3.52 -26.84
C PRO A 181 -26.55 -4.79 -26.89
N LEU A 182 -27.69 -4.75 -26.19
CA LEU A 182 -28.65 -5.85 -26.23
C LEU A 182 -28.98 -6.10 -27.70
N PRO A 183 -28.91 -7.37 -28.16
CA PRO A 183 -29.35 -7.69 -29.51
C PRO A 183 -30.75 -7.12 -29.66
N PRO A 184 -31.10 -6.50 -30.83
CA PRO A 184 -32.40 -5.94 -31.06
C PRO A 184 -33.42 -7.04 -30.76
N GLN A 185 -34.17 -6.86 -29.68
CA GLN A 185 -35.30 -7.74 -29.42
C GLN A 185 -36.23 -7.53 -30.62
N HIS A 186 -36.21 -8.52 -31.49
CA HIS A 186 -37.09 -8.51 -32.64
C HIS A 186 -38.50 -8.18 -32.15
N ALA A 187 -39.02 -7.08 -32.63
CA ALA A 187 -40.37 -6.60 -32.40
C ALA A 187 -41.38 -7.55 -33.09
N THR A 188 -41.27 -8.87 -32.85
CA THR A 188 -42.10 -9.91 -33.42
C THR A 188 -43.21 -10.37 -32.47
N ALA A 189 -43.57 -9.57 -31.47
CA ALA A 189 -44.62 -9.95 -30.52
C ALA A 189 -45.93 -9.14 -30.66
N HIS A 190 -46.09 -8.29 -31.68
CA HIS A 190 -47.28 -7.45 -31.75
C HIS A 190 -48.13 -7.61 -33.01
N ILE A 191 -47.97 -8.65 -33.83
CA ILE A 191 -48.80 -8.91 -34.98
C ILE A 191 -49.57 -10.24 -34.80
N ARG A 192 -50.10 -10.50 -33.63
CA ARG A 192 -51.04 -11.63 -33.45
C ARG A 192 -52.11 -11.26 -32.47
N ARG A 193 -52.95 -10.30 -32.82
CA ARG A 193 -54.27 -10.12 -32.21
C ARG A 193 -55.14 -9.06 -32.93
N PHE A 194 -55.27 -9.15 -34.24
CA PHE A 194 -56.37 -8.51 -34.96
C PHE A 194 -56.74 -9.40 -36.14
N GLY A 195 -57.67 -10.27 -35.94
CA GLY A 195 -58.21 -11.06 -37.05
C GLY A 195 -58.89 -12.35 -36.62
N GLU A 196 -59.78 -12.29 -35.66
CA GLU A 196 -60.83 -13.29 -35.48
C GLU A 196 -62.03 -12.61 -34.77
N ASP A 197 -62.92 -12.02 -35.58
CA ASP A 197 -64.35 -11.87 -35.32
C ASP A 197 -65.08 -12.05 -36.62
#